data_47f2737857a85476ff2ffe26466d292c
#
_entry.id   47f2737857a85476ff2ffe26466d292c
#
_cell.length_a   1.000
_cell.length_b   1.000
_cell.length_c   1.000
_cell.angle_alpha   90.00
_cell.angle_beta   90.00
_cell.angle_gamma   90.00
#
_symmetry.space_group_name_H-M   'P 1'
#
loop_
_entity.id
_entity.type
_entity.pdbx_description
1 polymer ?
#
loop_
_entity_poly.entity_id
_entity_poly.type
_entity_poly.pdbx_seq_one_letter_code
_entity_poly.pdbx_strand_id
1 'polypeptide(L)'
;MKNTVVTFKQAKEKGEKLTMLTAYDYSTAKLIDEAGINAILVGDSLGMVVLGYEDTLSVTMEDMIHHSAAVSRGIKDTLLITDMPFMSYQTSVYDAVVNAGRLVKEGHAQAVKLEGGKEVCPQIKAIVDASIPVCAHLGLTPQSVNCLLYTSPSPR
;
A
#
# COMPACT_ATOMS: atom_id res chain seq x y z
N MET A 1 -14.72 -16.05 2.83
CA MET A 1 -15.55 -14.84 2.55
C MET A 1 -14.60 -13.76 2.09
N LYS A 2 -14.87 -13.10 0.97
CA LYS A 2 -13.97 -12.10 0.39
C LYS A 2 -13.83 -10.88 1.30
N ASN A 3 -12.61 -10.53 1.66
CA ASN A 3 -12.31 -9.33 2.41
C ASN A 3 -12.42 -8.08 1.51
N THR A 4 -13.00 -7.03 2.06
CA THR A 4 -13.20 -5.73 1.39
C THR A 4 -12.96 -4.61 2.41
N VAL A 5 -12.88 -3.38 1.96
CA VAL A 5 -12.80 -2.22 2.87
C VAL A 5 -14.02 -2.13 3.81
N VAL A 6 -15.18 -2.63 3.38
CA VAL A 6 -16.38 -2.73 4.24
C VAL A 6 -16.16 -3.74 5.38
N THR A 7 -15.54 -4.89 5.09
CA THR A 7 -15.17 -5.89 6.11
C THR A 7 -14.26 -5.26 7.17
N PHE A 8 -13.30 -4.46 6.76
CA PHE A 8 -12.38 -3.76 7.67
C PHE A 8 -13.10 -2.76 8.57
N LYS A 9 -14.03 -1.98 8.01
CA LYS A 9 -14.84 -1.04 8.78
C LYS A 9 -15.70 -1.78 9.82
N GLN A 10 -16.39 -2.83 9.42
CA GLN A 10 -17.23 -3.65 10.31
C GLN A 10 -16.43 -4.32 11.43
N ALA A 11 -15.25 -4.85 11.11
CA ALA A 11 -14.36 -5.45 12.11
C ALA A 11 -13.93 -4.41 13.16
N LYS A 12 -13.59 -3.20 12.73
CA LYS A 12 -13.27 -2.10 13.65
C LYS A 12 -14.45 -1.76 14.59
N GLU A 13 -15.66 -1.67 14.05
CA GLU A 13 -16.87 -1.39 14.84
C GLU A 13 -17.16 -2.48 15.89
N LYS A 14 -16.84 -3.74 15.57
CA LYS A 14 -16.99 -4.90 16.47
C LYS A 14 -15.80 -5.14 17.40
N GLY A 15 -14.71 -4.41 17.24
CA GLY A 15 -13.47 -4.65 17.99
C GLY A 15 -12.72 -5.92 17.55
N GLU A 16 -13.02 -6.48 16.39
CA GLU A 16 -12.35 -7.64 15.80
C GLU A 16 -10.99 -7.25 15.23
N LYS A 17 -9.96 -8.04 15.54
CA LYS A 17 -8.61 -7.83 15.00
C LYS A 17 -8.49 -8.51 13.64
N LEU A 18 -7.90 -7.79 12.68
CA LEU A 18 -7.59 -8.31 11.35
C LEU A 18 -6.09 -8.51 11.19
N THR A 19 -5.73 -9.45 10.32
CA THR A 19 -4.34 -9.78 10.01
C THR A 19 -3.96 -9.21 8.65
N MET A 20 -2.72 -8.69 8.55
CA MET A 20 -2.14 -8.24 7.29
C MET A 20 -0.68 -8.71 7.21
N LEU A 21 -0.31 -9.25 6.05
CA LEU A 21 1.06 -9.66 5.72
C LEU A 21 1.49 -9.03 4.41
N THR A 22 2.80 -8.93 4.20
CA THR A 22 3.37 -8.53 2.91
C THR A 22 3.55 -9.74 2.00
N ALA A 23 3.33 -9.54 0.70
CA ALA A 23 3.73 -10.47 -0.36
C ALA A 23 4.09 -9.69 -1.62
N TYR A 24 4.97 -10.26 -2.43
CA TYR A 24 5.50 -9.59 -3.62
C TYR A 24 5.42 -10.45 -4.88
N ASP A 25 4.90 -11.67 -4.78
CA ASP A 25 4.78 -12.62 -5.88
C ASP A 25 3.52 -13.49 -5.78
N TYR A 26 3.23 -14.18 -6.87
CA TYR A 26 2.07 -15.08 -6.98
C TYR A 26 2.07 -16.21 -5.96
N SER A 27 3.20 -16.89 -5.79
CA SER A 27 3.28 -18.12 -4.97
C SER A 27 3.09 -17.81 -3.49
N THR A 28 3.77 -16.76 -3.00
CA THR A 28 3.65 -16.30 -1.61
C THR A 28 2.22 -15.79 -1.34
N ALA A 29 1.66 -15.01 -2.27
CA ALA A 29 0.30 -14.48 -2.14
C ALA A 29 -0.75 -15.60 -2.04
N LYS A 30 -0.60 -16.65 -2.85
CA LYS A 30 -1.49 -17.82 -2.82
C LYS A 30 -1.46 -18.52 -1.47
N LEU A 31 -0.27 -18.77 -0.90
CA LEU A 31 -0.14 -19.40 0.41
C LEU A 31 -0.75 -18.55 1.53
N ILE A 32 -0.59 -17.23 1.47
CA ILE A 32 -1.16 -16.29 2.44
C ILE A 32 -2.70 -16.26 2.34
N ASP A 33 -3.24 -16.25 1.12
CA ASP A 33 -4.69 -16.30 0.89
C ASP A 33 -5.30 -17.61 1.41
N GLU A 34 -4.66 -18.75 1.12
CA GLU A 34 -5.08 -20.08 1.62
C GLU A 34 -5.00 -20.18 3.16
N ALA A 35 -4.09 -19.43 3.79
CA ALA A 35 -3.98 -19.33 5.24
C ALA A 35 -5.09 -18.44 5.89
N GLY A 36 -5.91 -17.79 5.10
CA GLY A 36 -7.04 -16.98 5.59
C GLY A 36 -6.65 -15.59 6.13
N ILE A 37 -5.54 -15.03 5.71
CA ILE A 37 -5.11 -13.67 6.06
C ILE A 37 -6.06 -12.65 5.44
N ASN A 38 -6.42 -11.59 6.19
CA ASN A 38 -7.44 -10.64 5.78
C ASN A 38 -6.96 -9.66 4.71
N ALA A 39 -5.70 -9.22 4.75
CA ALA A 39 -5.13 -8.35 3.74
C ALA A 39 -3.69 -8.73 3.38
N ILE A 40 -3.31 -8.47 2.15
CA ILE A 40 -1.92 -8.46 1.69
C ILE A 40 -1.55 -7.03 1.33
N LEU A 41 -0.37 -6.62 1.79
CA LEU A 41 0.28 -5.38 1.39
C LEU A 41 1.39 -5.70 0.37
N VAL A 42 1.29 -5.12 -0.81
CA VAL A 42 2.44 -4.97 -1.71
C VAL A 42 3.09 -3.64 -1.33
N GLY A 43 4.09 -3.71 -0.46
CA GLY A 43 4.79 -2.55 0.06
C GLY A 43 5.94 -2.13 -0.86
N ASP A 44 6.27 -0.83 -0.89
CA ASP A 44 7.46 -0.32 -1.58
C ASP A 44 8.78 -0.81 -0.94
N SER A 45 8.70 -1.41 0.25
CA SER A 45 9.78 -2.21 0.83
C SER A 45 10.29 -3.34 -0.08
N LEU A 46 9.53 -3.71 -1.14
CA LEU A 46 10.02 -4.61 -2.19
C LEU A 46 11.33 -4.12 -2.81
N GLY A 47 11.57 -2.82 -2.86
CA GLY A 47 12.84 -2.25 -3.31
C GLY A 47 14.01 -2.85 -2.54
N MET A 48 13.88 -2.92 -1.22
CA MET A 48 14.95 -3.44 -0.35
C MET A 48 14.99 -4.97 -0.33
N VAL A 49 13.85 -5.63 -0.16
CA VAL A 49 13.80 -7.07 0.13
C VAL A 49 13.72 -7.97 -1.12
N VAL A 50 13.36 -7.41 -2.26
CA VAL A 50 13.23 -8.14 -3.54
C VAL A 50 14.24 -7.63 -4.58
N LEU A 51 14.33 -6.30 -4.75
CA LEU A 51 15.17 -5.69 -5.77
C LEU A 51 16.59 -5.37 -5.29
N GLY A 52 16.85 -5.41 -3.97
CA GLY A 52 18.18 -5.20 -3.40
C GLY A 52 18.62 -3.74 -3.34
N TYR A 53 17.67 -2.80 -3.37
CA TYR A 53 17.96 -1.37 -3.18
C TYR A 53 18.30 -1.05 -1.72
N GLU A 54 19.04 0.02 -1.48
CA GLU A 54 19.39 0.46 -0.12
C GLU A 54 18.19 1.01 0.66
N ASP A 55 17.22 1.59 -0.06
CA ASP A 55 16.01 2.20 0.50
C ASP A 55 14.80 2.01 -0.45
N THR A 56 13.67 2.63 -0.12
CA THR A 56 12.44 2.56 -0.92
C THR A 56 12.33 3.67 -1.98
N LEU A 57 13.27 4.64 -2.00
CA LEU A 57 13.12 5.85 -2.83
C LEU A 57 13.25 5.58 -4.33
N SER A 58 14.00 4.54 -4.70
CA SER A 58 14.22 4.18 -6.12
C SER A 58 13.11 3.33 -6.72
N VAL A 59 12.12 2.90 -5.92
CA VAL A 59 11.01 2.07 -6.41
C VAL A 59 10.11 2.87 -7.36
N THR A 60 9.85 2.30 -8.52
CA THR A 60 9.04 2.94 -9.56
C THR A 60 7.56 2.52 -9.50
N MET A 61 6.69 3.26 -10.18
CA MET A 61 5.29 2.84 -10.39
C MET A 61 5.21 1.50 -11.12
N GLU A 62 6.09 1.26 -12.07
CA GLU A 62 6.18 0.03 -12.85
C GLU A 62 6.51 -1.17 -11.98
N ASP A 63 7.44 -1.04 -11.04
CA ASP A 63 7.77 -2.08 -10.06
C ASP A 63 6.53 -2.42 -9.22
N MET A 64 5.85 -1.40 -8.69
CA MET A 64 4.66 -1.58 -7.86
C MET A 64 3.53 -2.25 -8.64
N ILE A 65 3.28 -1.84 -9.87
CA ILE A 65 2.27 -2.42 -10.75
C ILE A 65 2.61 -3.88 -11.06
N HIS A 66 3.86 -4.17 -11.42
CA HIS A 66 4.32 -5.53 -11.72
C HIS A 66 4.06 -6.50 -10.57
N HIS A 67 4.53 -6.14 -9.37
CA HIS A 67 4.38 -6.97 -8.19
C HIS A 67 2.92 -7.07 -7.71
N SER A 68 2.18 -5.97 -7.74
CA SER A 68 0.76 -5.95 -7.41
C SER A 68 -0.06 -6.86 -8.32
N ALA A 69 0.17 -6.80 -9.64
CA ALA A 69 -0.48 -7.67 -10.61
C ALA A 69 -0.11 -9.15 -10.41
N ALA A 70 1.13 -9.46 -10.02
CA ALA A 70 1.53 -10.83 -9.70
C ALA A 70 0.79 -11.37 -8.46
N VAL A 71 0.74 -10.58 -7.38
CA VAL A 71 0.02 -10.91 -6.14
C VAL A 71 -1.48 -11.07 -6.40
N SER A 72 -2.08 -10.18 -7.18
CA SER A 72 -3.53 -10.21 -7.48
C SER A 72 -4.00 -11.52 -8.10
N ARG A 73 -3.15 -12.15 -8.91
CA ARG A 73 -3.44 -13.45 -9.53
C ARG A 73 -3.39 -14.62 -8.54
N GLY A 74 -2.70 -14.45 -7.41
CA GLY A 74 -2.57 -15.47 -6.37
C GLY A 74 -3.67 -15.49 -5.32
N ILE A 75 -4.49 -14.44 -5.23
CA ILE A 75 -5.48 -14.25 -4.17
C ILE A 75 -6.92 -14.41 -4.67
N LYS A 76 -7.81 -14.81 -3.77
CA LYS A 76 -9.26 -14.92 -4.00
C LYS A 76 -10.07 -14.14 -2.96
N ASP A 77 -9.74 -14.33 -1.70
CA ASP A 77 -10.50 -13.79 -0.56
C ASP A 77 -9.76 -12.66 0.19
N THR A 78 -8.46 -12.54 0.04
CA THR A 78 -7.64 -11.52 0.70
C THR A 78 -7.81 -10.14 0.05
N LEU A 79 -7.85 -9.07 0.84
CA LEU A 79 -7.84 -7.68 0.34
C LEU A 79 -6.43 -7.29 -0.11
N LEU A 80 -6.28 -6.84 -1.35
CA LEU A 80 -5.00 -6.35 -1.89
C LEU A 80 -4.87 -4.85 -1.68
N ILE A 81 -3.84 -4.45 -0.93
CA ILE A 81 -3.43 -3.06 -0.73
C ILE A 81 -2.05 -2.90 -1.37
N THR A 82 -1.85 -1.83 -2.14
CA THR A 82 -0.57 -1.56 -2.81
C THR A 82 -0.08 -0.17 -2.46
N ASP A 83 1.21 -0.06 -2.09
CA ASP A 83 1.84 1.22 -1.79
C ASP A 83 1.97 2.08 -3.05
N MET A 84 1.74 3.37 -2.88
CA MET A 84 2.15 4.39 -3.82
C MET A 84 3.62 4.72 -3.56
N PRO A 85 4.54 4.49 -4.52
CA PRO A 85 5.97 4.71 -4.31
C PRO A 85 6.29 6.21 -4.18
N PHE A 86 7.48 6.50 -3.67
CA PHE A 86 7.98 7.86 -3.51
C PHE A 86 7.85 8.68 -4.81
N MET A 87 7.45 9.93 -4.70
CA MET A 87 7.18 10.88 -5.79
C MET A 87 6.01 10.52 -6.73
N SER A 88 5.23 9.49 -6.43
CA SER A 88 4.03 9.18 -7.22
C SER A 88 2.79 9.97 -6.79
N TYR A 89 2.81 10.59 -5.60
CA TYR A 89 1.68 11.36 -5.04
C TYR A 89 2.09 12.70 -4.42
N GLN A 90 3.39 12.93 -4.18
CA GLN A 90 3.88 14.16 -3.56
C GLN A 90 3.93 15.34 -4.54
N THR A 91 4.02 15.07 -5.83
CA THR A 91 4.19 16.08 -6.91
C THR A 91 2.95 16.96 -7.09
N SER A 92 1.77 16.33 -7.14
CA SER A 92 0.49 17.03 -7.29
C SER A 92 -0.68 16.14 -6.90
N VAL A 93 -1.84 16.74 -6.64
CA VAL A 93 -3.11 16.01 -6.44
C VAL A 93 -3.51 15.24 -7.70
N TYR A 94 -3.27 15.82 -8.88
CA TYR A 94 -3.55 15.17 -10.16
C TYR A 94 -2.73 13.88 -10.33
N ASP A 95 -1.42 13.95 -10.14
CA ASP A 95 -0.54 12.77 -10.25
C ASP A 95 -0.91 11.69 -9.23
N ALA A 96 -1.29 12.10 -8.01
CA ALA A 96 -1.73 11.16 -6.99
C ALA A 96 -2.96 10.35 -7.45
N VAL A 97 -3.96 11.01 -8.04
CA VAL A 97 -5.17 10.32 -8.55
C VAL A 97 -4.84 9.43 -9.75
N VAL A 98 -4.03 9.93 -10.69
CA VAL A 98 -3.62 9.16 -11.88
C VAL A 98 -2.85 7.90 -11.47
N ASN A 99 -1.86 8.04 -10.59
CA ASN A 99 -1.02 6.92 -10.15
C ASN A 99 -1.80 5.92 -9.28
N ALA A 100 -2.69 6.38 -8.41
CA ALA A 100 -3.62 5.49 -7.70
C ALA A 100 -4.51 4.72 -8.67
N GLY A 101 -5.02 5.38 -9.71
CA GLY A 101 -5.80 4.76 -10.78
C GLY A 101 -5.02 3.70 -11.56
N ARG A 102 -3.72 3.91 -11.80
CA ARG A 102 -2.84 2.93 -12.43
C ARG A 102 -2.66 1.68 -11.56
N LEU A 103 -2.45 1.85 -10.25
CA LEU A 103 -2.35 0.71 -9.33
C LEU A 103 -3.63 -0.14 -9.32
N VAL A 104 -4.79 0.49 -9.41
CA VAL A 104 -6.07 -0.22 -9.48
C VAL A 104 -6.27 -0.90 -10.84
N LYS A 105 -6.02 -0.20 -11.94
CA LYS A 105 -6.32 -0.70 -13.29
C LYS A 105 -5.30 -1.70 -13.81
N GLU A 106 -4.02 -1.45 -13.58
CA GLU A 106 -2.91 -2.23 -14.09
C GLU A 106 -2.36 -3.21 -13.04
N GLY A 107 -2.29 -2.77 -11.77
CA GLY A 107 -1.83 -3.59 -10.65
C GLY A 107 -2.92 -4.41 -9.97
N HIS A 108 -4.20 -4.17 -10.30
CA HIS A 108 -5.38 -4.82 -9.71
C HIS A 108 -5.51 -4.63 -8.19
N ALA A 109 -4.93 -3.55 -7.64
CA ALA A 109 -5.08 -3.18 -6.25
C ALA A 109 -6.56 -2.86 -5.91
N GLN A 110 -6.99 -3.23 -4.72
CA GLN A 110 -8.34 -2.93 -4.21
C GLN A 110 -8.35 -1.71 -3.28
N ALA A 111 -7.18 -1.33 -2.79
CA ALA A 111 -6.91 -0.10 -2.07
C ALA A 111 -5.45 0.32 -2.31
N VAL A 112 -5.16 1.60 -2.17
CA VAL A 112 -3.78 2.11 -2.23
C VAL A 112 -3.33 2.57 -0.85
N LYS A 113 -2.02 2.50 -0.57
CA LYS A 113 -1.45 3.07 0.65
C LYS A 113 -0.47 4.18 0.30
N LEU A 114 -0.44 5.23 1.11
CA LEU A 114 0.50 6.33 1.01
C LEU A 114 0.92 6.82 2.40
N GLU A 115 2.07 7.47 2.46
CA GLU A 115 2.68 7.94 3.69
C GLU A 115 2.58 9.45 3.81
N GLY A 116 2.41 9.92 5.04
CA GLY A 116 2.40 11.34 5.39
C GLY A 116 1.26 11.71 6.31
N GLY A 117 1.35 12.92 6.86
CA GLY A 117 0.38 13.51 7.77
C GLY A 117 -0.61 14.44 7.06
N LYS A 118 -0.78 15.64 7.63
CA LYS A 118 -1.73 16.64 7.13
C LYS A 118 -1.40 17.13 5.72
N GLU A 119 -0.14 17.12 5.35
CA GLU A 119 0.37 17.58 4.06
C GLU A 119 -0.16 16.76 2.88
N VAL A 120 -0.50 15.49 3.07
CA VAL A 120 -1.03 14.61 2.02
C VAL A 120 -2.56 14.44 2.07
N CYS A 121 -3.25 15.10 3.00
CA CYS A 121 -4.72 15.05 3.06
C CYS A 121 -5.44 15.46 1.77
N PRO A 122 -4.97 16.48 1.02
CA PRO A 122 -5.58 16.81 -0.28
C PRO A 122 -5.52 15.67 -1.28
N GLN A 123 -4.40 14.97 -1.36
CA GLN A 123 -4.22 13.80 -2.23
C GLN A 123 -5.13 12.65 -1.80
N ILE A 124 -5.15 12.32 -0.49
CA ILE A 124 -6.04 11.29 0.05
C ILE A 124 -7.50 11.58 -0.29
N LYS A 125 -7.93 12.83 -0.07
CA LYS A 125 -9.31 13.23 -0.38
C LYS A 125 -9.63 13.02 -1.86
N ALA A 126 -8.77 13.47 -2.75
CA ALA A 126 -8.99 13.38 -4.19
C ALA A 126 -9.01 11.92 -4.69
N ILE A 127 -8.15 11.06 -4.15
CA ILE A 127 -8.13 9.61 -4.46
C ILE A 127 -9.43 8.96 -4.00
N VAL A 128 -9.91 9.28 -2.79
CA VAL A 128 -11.18 8.76 -2.25
C VAL A 128 -12.37 9.28 -3.05
N ASP A 129 -12.37 10.56 -3.43
CA ASP A 129 -13.41 11.15 -4.29
C ASP A 129 -13.46 10.49 -5.67
N ALA A 130 -12.32 9.96 -6.15
CA ALA A 130 -12.23 9.13 -7.36
C ALA A 130 -12.65 7.66 -7.14
N SER A 131 -13.26 7.34 -5.99
CA SER A 131 -13.76 5.99 -5.63
C SER A 131 -12.66 4.94 -5.43
N ILE A 132 -11.46 5.37 -5.06
CA ILE A 132 -10.34 4.48 -4.72
C ILE A 132 -10.12 4.50 -3.20
N PRO A 133 -10.24 3.35 -2.50
CA PRO A 133 -9.98 3.29 -1.06
C PRO A 133 -8.50 3.58 -0.74
N VAL A 134 -8.28 4.31 0.36
CA VAL A 134 -6.94 4.70 0.81
C VAL A 134 -6.66 4.16 2.21
N CYS A 135 -5.48 3.57 2.39
CA CYS A 135 -4.85 3.28 3.66
C CYS A 135 -3.78 4.34 3.93
N ALA A 136 -3.93 5.12 5.00
CA ALA A 136 -2.94 6.12 5.38
C ALA A 136 -1.91 5.53 6.35
N HIS A 137 -0.63 5.87 6.14
CA HIS A 137 0.47 5.50 7.04
C HIS A 137 0.98 6.73 7.78
N LEU A 138 0.88 6.68 9.09
CA LEU A 138 1.39 7.68 10.03
C LEU A 138 2.51 7.08 10.89
N GLY A 139 3.39 7.92 11.39
CA GLY A 139 4.51 7.53 12.24
C GLY A 139 5.84 7.59 11.50
N LEU A 140 6.65 6.54 11.57
CA LEU A 140 7.88 6.47 10.80
C LEU A 140 7.54 6.16 9.34
N THR A 141 7.86 7.09 8.46
CA THR A 141 7.59 7.00 7.02
C THR A 141 8.91 6.78 6.27
N PRO A 142 9.21 5.55 5.80
CA PRO A 142 10.45 5.23 5.11
C PRO A 142 10.75 6.09 3.88
N GLN A 143 9.73 6.52 3.15
CA GLN A 143 9.89 7.44 2.02
C GLN A 143 10.45 8.81 2.42
N SER A 144 10.35 9.17 3.70
CA SER A 144 10.90 10.42 4.25
C SER A 144 12.25 10.21 4.93
N VAL A 145 12.99 9.15 4.62
CA VAL A 145 14.23 8.75 5.27
C VAL A 145 15.25 9.88 5.35
N ASN A 146 15.40 10.66 4.30
CA ASN A 146 16.34 11.78 4.24
C ASN A 146 15.89 13.00 5.07
N CYS A 147 14.63 13.07 5.49
CA CYS A 147 14.09 14.15 6.30
C CYS A 147 13.89 13.75 7.77
N LEU A 148 13.41 12.52 8.03
CA LEU A 148 12.90 12.14 9.36
C LEU A 148 13.85 11.28 10.18
N LEU A 149 14.67 10.44 9.58
CA LEU A 149 15.56 9.54 10.34
C LEU A 149 16.67 10.27 11.09
N TYR A 150 17.06 11.46 10.63
CA TYR A 150 18.04 12.30 11.32
C TYR A 150 17.43 13.20 12.41
N THR A 151 16.11 13.34 12.47
CA THR A 151 15.42 14.28 13.33
C THR A 151 14.39 13.62 14.26
N SER A 152 14.21 12.30 14.19
CA SER A 152 13.26 11.60 15.07
C SER A 152 13.77 11.64 16.52
N PRO A 153 13.07 12.31 17.45
CA PRO A 153 13.47 12.38 18.85
C PRO A 153 13.11 11.12 19.64
N SER A 154 12.54 10.10 18.99
CA SER A 154 12.11 8.88 19.68
C SER A 154 13.24 7.86 19.73
N PRO A 155 13.79 7.57 20.90
CA PRO A 155 14.62 6.38 21.08
C PRO A 155 13.75 5.15 20.92
N ARG A 156 14.20 4.21 20.13
CA ARG A 156 13.62 2.86 20.04
C ARG A 156 14.46 1.89 20.80
#